data_230cdd379fb43216926a0b1cec21e74c
#
_entry.id   230cdd379fb43216926a0b1cec21e74c
#
_cell.length_a   1.000
_cell.length_b   1.000
_cell.length_c   1.000
_cell.angle_alpha   90.00
_cell.angle_beta   90.00
_cell.angle_gamma   90.00
#
_symmetry.space_group_name_H-M   'P 1'
#
loop_
_entity.id
_entity.type
_entity.pdbx_description
1 polymer ?
#
loop_
_entity_poly.entity_id
_entity_poly.type
_entity_poly.pdbx_seq_one_letter_code
_entity_poly.pdbx_strand_id
1 'polypeptide(L)'
;MLKIFFLLLLALTLNANTFSIASYNVENLFDLKNDHTEYDEFVPNTKSNWNEETFNIKIANTIKVINELNADIIALQEIENIDLIQKLAKNLPQYKYYSFVKYPNSAIGLGFLSKIQIKENKNLDIKFDTKVFRPILETTFIQDNIEFKVFNNHWPSKAQNEGYRIRCAKVLQDRVTQLPKDYDYILIGDFNADYNEMQTFKTNHKLNNSDGITGINQILNTVVNDAFVTSSNILENEKRVHYNLWLEIPSNERFSSKYRNGNITPDNILIPPALFDTKKLSYIPNSFVVYEPNYLYENNVVNKWQIEEIDSNKIHKGVGYSDHLPIFAKFSTNANDKTEYKKIEPSKEDNNKSTISDLYKIENLPQALTLEKAIVIYKDSEKAIIKKKNDRAIYIYKNTKELKLGYSYNLQINQIYDYYGLKEIKEFTILDELEKIEDYQSLYLDANKIDIFDFKYENEIITNLKGVIKHSKLYLDKNRYIKIYQSNKNLLPKKEEQITIVSGHLASYKGNMQIILYQPTDFKIGY
;
A
#
# COMPACT_ATOMS: atom_id res chain seq x y z
N MET A 1 52.75 51.06 2.79
CA MET A 1 51.63 50.78 1.86
C MET A 1 51.40 49.32 1.78
N LEU A 2 50.43 48.82 2.56
CA LEU A 2 50.06 47.40 2.65
C LEU A 2 48.94 47.17 1.64
N LYS A 3 49.19 46.38 0.58
CA LYS A 3 48.16 45.98 -0.38
C LYS A 3 47.42 44.79 0.15
N ILE A 4 46.17 44.98 0.59
CA ILE A 4 45.23 43.91 0.97
C ILE A 4 44.67 43.33 -0.33
N PHE A 5 45.01 42.09 -0.64
CA PHE A 5 44.40 41.28 -1.69
C PHE A 5 43.08 40.73 -1.16
N PHE A 6 41.95 41.24 -1.65
CA PHE A 6 40.65 40.64 -1.42
C PHE A 6 40.52 39.40 -2.34
N LEU A 7 40.65 38.20 -1.78
CA LEU A 7 40.31 36.98 -2.46
C LEU A 7 38.77 36.84 -2.41
N LEU A 8 38.12 37.13 -3.54
CA LEU A 8 36.70 36.80 -3.71
C LEU A 8 36.59 35.27 -3.83
N LEU A 9 36.25 34.60 -2.74
CA LEU A 9 35.78 33.20 -2.79
C LEU A 9 34.41 33.19 -3.47
N LEU A 10 34.38 32.88 -4.77
CA LEU A 10 33.15 32.48 -5.45
C LEU A 10 32.74 31.15 -4.86
N ALA A 11 31.84 31.17 -3.89
CA ALA A 11 31.14 29.97 -3.44
C ALA A 11 30.26 29.53 -4.62
N LEU A 12 30.78 28.62 -5.45
CA LEU A 12 29.97 27.78 -6.31
C LEU A 12 29.07 26.95 -5.39
N THR A 13 27.85 27.44 -5.18
CA THR A 13 26.78 26.56 -4.67
C THR A 13 26.61 25.49 -5.73
N LEU A 14 27.18 24.33 -5.46
CA LEU A 14 26.79 23.07 -6.14
C LEU A 14 25.31 22.89 -5.85
N ASN A 15 24.46 23.44 -6.71
CA ASN A 15 23.06 23.05 -6.73
C ASN A 15 23.07 21.55 -7.01
N ALA A 16 22.72 20.79 -6.02
CA ALA A 16 22.43 19.37 -6.22
C ALA A 16 21.30 19.31 -7.26
N ASN A 17 21.61 18.81 -8.45
CA ASN A 17 20.68 18.70 -9.58
C ASN A 17 19.72 17.52 -9.34
N THR A 18 19.12 17.51 -8.16
CA THR A 18 18.16 16.50 -7.72
C THR A 18 16.76 17.02 -7.98
N PHE A 19 15.92 16.16 -8.54
CA PHE A 19 14.52 16.45 -8.78
C PHE A 19 13.63 15.23 -8.47
N SER A 20 12.33 15.48 -8.30
CA SER A 20 11.35 14.48 -7.93
C SER A 20 10.35 14.22 -9.06
N ILE A 21 9.98 12.94 -9.22
CA ILE A 21 8.92 12.50 -10.14
C ILE A 21 7.85 11.79 -9.33
N ALA A 22 6.59 12.21 -9.48
CA ALA A 22 5.44 11.68 -8.77
C ALA A 22 4.38 11.11 -9.71
N SER A 23 3.56 10.20 -9.20
CA SER A 23 2.30 9.76 -9.79
C SER A 23 1.15 10.10 -8.85
N TYR A 24 0.05 10.58 -9.41
CA TYR A 24 -1.18 10.82 -8.69
C TYR A 24 -2.41 10.56 -9.57
N ASN A 25 -3.12 9.47 -9.29
CA ASN A 25 -4.47 9.28 -9.78
C ASN A 25 -5.40 10.19 -8.97
N VAL A 26 -6.10 11.11 -9.62
CA VAL A 26 -6.92 12.15 -8.95
C VAL A 26 -8.38 11.73 -8.71
N GLU A 27 -8.72 10.47 -9.01
CA GLU A 27 -10.10 9.94 -8.89
C GLU A 27 -11.12 10.76 -9.67
N ASN A 28 -11.12 10.64 -10.99
CA ASN A 28 -12.15 11.20 -11.87
C ASN A 28 -12.30 12.73 -11.80
N LEU A 29 -11.38 13.47 -12.39
CA LEU A 29 -11.48 14.92 -12.52
C LEU A 29 -12.19 15.27 -13.84
N PHE A 30 -13.47 15.61 -13.77
CA PHE A 30 -14.32 16.04 -14.89
C PHE A 30 -14.59 17.54 -14.85
N ASP A 31 -14.85 18.15 -16.01
CA ASP A 31 -15.29 19.54 -16.08
C ASP A 31 -16.84 19.67 -16.01
N LEU A 32 -17.38 20.82 -16.35
CA LEU A 32 -18.83 21.10 -16.36
C LEU A 32 -19.41 21.21 -17.77
N LYS A 33 -18.72 20.69 -18.78
CA LYS A 33 -19.23 20.54 -20.13
C LYS A 33 -19.65 19.09 -20.31
N ASN A 34 -20.77 18.87 -20.99
CA ASN A 34 -21.18 17.51 -21.33
C ASN A 34 -20.70 17.21 -22.75
N ASP A 35 -19.62 16.46 -22.90
CA ASP A 35 -19.12 16.00 -24.22
C ASP A 35 -19.59 14.57 -24.56
N HIS A 36 -20.47 13.98 -23.73
CA HIS A 36 -21.07 12.66 -23.86
C HIS A 36 -20.10 11.49 -23.71
N THR A 37 -18.95 11.72 -23.03
CA THR A 37 -17.99 10.68 -22.67
C THR A 37 -17.88 10.46 -21.16
N GLU A 38 -18.51 11.33 -20.36
CA GLU A 38 -18.50 11.31 -18.90
C GLU A 38 -19.18 10.06 -18.34
N TYR A 39 -18.83 9.70 -17.12
CA TYR A 39 -19.62 8.76 -16.34
C TYR A 39 -20.94 9.43 -15.91
N ASP A 40 -22.01 8.65 -15.75
CA ASP A 40 -23.36 9.17 -15.47
C ASP A 40 -23.39 10.13 -14.29
N GLU A 41 -22.62 9.84 -13.22
CA GLU A 41 -22.53 10.67 -12.03
C GLU A 41 -21.78 11.99 -12.25
N PHE A 42 -20.97 12.10 -13.32
CA PHE A 42 -20.22 13.33 -13.65
C PHE A 42 -20.88 14.17 -14.76
N VAL A 43 -22.05 13.75 -15.25
CA VAL A 43 -22.84 14.60 -16.17
C VAL A 43 -23.29 15.85 -15.42
N PRO A 44 -22.93 17.07 -15.89
CA PRO A 44 -23.11 18.30 -15.12
C PRO A 44 -24.60 18.65 -14.92
N ASN A 45 -24.89 19.29 -13.80
CA ASN A 45 -26.23 19.83 -13.47
C ASN A 45 -27.37 18.81 -13.49
N THR A 46 -27.06 17.55 -13.20
CA THR A 46 -28.02 16.47 -13.01
C THR A 46 -28.34 16.25 -11.52
N LYS A 47 -29.10 15.20 -11.22
CA LYS A 47 -29.37 14.78 -9.83
C LYS A 47 -28.12 14.32 -9.07
N SER A 48 -27.01 14.09 -9.78
CA SER A 48 -25.74 13.67 -9.18
C SER A 48 -25.05 14.74 -8.32
N ASN A 49 -25.53 15.98 -8.38
CA ASN A 49 -24.92 17.15 -7.72
C ASN A 49 -23.49 17.46 -8.23
N TRP A 50 -23.16 17.03 -9.47
CA TRP A 50 -21.97 17.49 -10.16
C TRP A 50 -22.26 18.85 -10.78
N ASN A 51 -21.85 19.90 -10.09
CA ASN A 51 -22.14 21.29 -10.42
C ASN A 51 -20.94 22.19 -10.12
N GLU A 52 -21.10 23.49 -10.30
CA GLU A 52 -20.02 24.46 -10.10
C GLU A 52 -19.41 24.41 -8.71
N GLU A 53 -20.22 24.21 -7.66
CA GLU A 53 -19.73 24.14 -6.28
C GLU A 53 -18.87 22.90 -6.05
N THR A 54 -19.40 21.71 -6.34
CA THR A 54 -18.68 20.44 -6.15
C THR A 54 -17.44 20.33 -7.03
N PHE A 55 -17.51 20.82 -8.29
CA PHE A 55 -16.38 20.92 -9.18
C PHE A 55 -15.28 21.83 -8.63
N ASN A 56 -15.62 23.02 -8.15
CA ASN A 56 -14.64 23.95 -7.59
C ASN A 56 -13.96 23.39 -6.34
N ILE A 57 -14.69 22.65 -5.50
CA ILE A 57 -14.11 21.93 -4.33
C ILE A 57 -13.13 20.86 -4.82
N LYS A 58 -13.51 20.02 -5.81
CA LYS A 58 -12.63 18.96 -6.35
C LYS A 58 -11.35 19.53 -6.94
N ILE A 59 -11.46 20.61 -7.73
CA ILE A 59 -10.29 21.33 -8.28
C ILE A 59 -9.40 21.90 -7.18
N ALA A 60 -9.99 22.57 -6.18
CA ALA A 60 -9.23 23.15 -5.07
C ALA A 60 -8.48 22.09 -4.27
N ASN A 61 -9.13 20.96 -4.00
CA ASN A 61 -8.53 19.83 -3.30
C ASN A 61 -7.39 19.19 -4.13
N THR A 62 -7.57 19.02 -5.43
CA THR A 62 -6.53 18.51 -6.34
C THR A 62 -5.31 19.48 -6.37
N ILE A 63 -5.56 20.79 -6.50
CA ILE A 63 -4.51 21.82 -6.45
C ILE A 63 -3.77 21.78 -5.13
N LYS A 64 -4.47 21.65 -4.00
CA LYS A 64 -3.85 21.57 -2.67
C LYS A 64 -2.86 20.40 -2.60
N VAL A 65 -3.29 19.18 -3.01
CA VAL A 65 -2.41 18.00 -2.99
C VAL A 65 -1.19 18.21 -3.86
N ILE A 66 -1.37 18.66 -5.10
CA ILE A 66 -0.27 18.88 -6.06
C ILE A 66 0.70 19.96 -5.55
N ASN A 67 0.17 21.05 -4.97
CA ASN A 67 1.00 22.13 -4.46
C ASN A 67 1.83 21.72 -3.24
N GLU A 68 1.26 20.95 -2.32
CA GLU A 68 1.95 20.48 -1.12
C GLU A 68 2.92 19.33 -1.44
N LEU A 69 2.57 18.42 -2.35
CA LEU A 69 3.46 17.38 -2.88
C LEU A 69 4.69 18.01 -3.54
N ASN A 70 4.49 19.09 -4.29
CA ASN A 70 5.50 19.96 -4.91
C ASN A 70 6.60 19.21 -5.71
N ALA A 71 6.29 18.03 -6.24
CA ALA A 71 7.20 17.27 -7.09
C ALA A 71 7.54 18.06 -8.37
N ASP A 72 8.68 17.77 -9.01
CA ASP A 72 9.13 18.52 -10.18
C ASP A 72 8.45 18.06 -11.46
N ILE A 73 8.09 16.77 -11.54
CA ILE A 73 7.25 16.18 -12.58
C ILE A 73 6.14 15.39 -11.87
N ILE A 74 4.89 15.58 -12.29
CA ILE A 74 3.75 14.83 -11.76
C ILE A 74 3.01 14.18 -12.93
N ALA A 75 2.97 12.84 -12.94
CA ALA A 75 2.12 12.05 -13.81
C ALA A 75 0.72 11.98 -13.20
N LEU A 76 -0.28 12.46 -13.93
CA LEU A 76 -1.67 12.51 -13.51
C LEU A 76 -2.50 11.48 -14.29
N GLN A 77 -3.39 10.78 -13.60
CA GLN A 77 -4.36 9.85 -14.17
C GLN A 77 -5.77 10.34 -13.83
N GLU A 78 -6.74 9.92 -14.65
CA GLU A 78 -8.16 10.22 -14.50
C GLU A 78 -8.52 11.70 -14.69
N ILE A 79 -7.88 12.35 -15.63
CA ILE A 79 -8.21 13.70 -16.08
C ILE A 79 -9.06 13.61 -17.33
N GLU A 80 -10.18 14.31 -17.36
CA GLU A 80 -11.09 14.27 -18.49
C GLU A 80 -10.51 14.87 -19.78
N ASN A 81 -9.91 16.07 -19.70
CA ASN A 81 -9.46 16.81 -20.89
C ASN A 81 -8.28 17.73 -20.62
N ILE A 82 -7.74 18.30 -21.71
CA ILE A 82 -6.59 19.22 -21.66
C ILE A 82 -6.91 20.54 -20.95
N ASP A 83 -8.18 21.02 -21.01
CA ASP A 83 -8.60 22.27 -20.38
C ASP A 83 -8.43 22.18 -18.86
N LEU A 84 -8.65 21.00 -18.28
CA LEU A 84 -8.43 20.74 -16.85
C LEU A 84 -6.94 20.76 -16.49
N ILE A 85 -6.05 20.18 -17.30
CA ILE A 85 -4.61 20.29 -17.12
C ILE A 85 -4.16 21.74 -17.15
N GLN A 86 -4.66 22.52 -18.12
CA GLN A 86 -4.37 23.96 -18.24
C GLN A 86 -4.91 24.74 -17.03
N LYS A 87 -6.11 24.38 -16.54
CA LYS A 87 -6.69 24.99 -15.34
C LYS A 87 -5.81 24.72 -14.09
N LEU A 88 -5.33 23.49 -13.93
CA LEU A 88 -4.40 23.14 -12.86
C LEU A 88 -3.09 23.93 -12.99
N ALA A 89 -2.46 23.94 -14.16
CA ALA A 89 -1.21 24.68 -14.43
C ALA A 89 -1.35 26.18 -14.17
N LYS A 90 -2.50 26.78 -14.56
CA LYS A 90 -2.78 28.20 -14.30
C LYS A 90 -2.81 28.54 -12.81
N ASN A 91 -3.28 27.63 -11.96
CA ASN A 91 -3.35 27.80 -10.51
C ASN A 91 -2.06 27.35 -9.79
N LEU A 92 -1.14 26.73 -10.51
CA LEU A 92 0.13 26.19 -10.02
C LEU A 92 1.27 26.70 -10.91
N PRO A 93 1.62 28.01 -10.85
CA PRO A 93 2.50 28.68 -11.81
C PRO A 93 3.94 28.14 -11.84
N GLN A 94 4.34 27.34 -10.85
CA GLN A 94 5.60 26.61 -10.86
C GLN A 94 5.66 25.52 -11.95
N TYR A 95 4.52 24.97 -12.37
CA TYR A 95 4.43 23.97 -13.44
C TYR A 95 4.26 24.66 -14.81
N LYS A 96 5.38 24.99 -15.43
CA LYS A 96 5.41 25.75 -16.70
C LYS A 96 5.11 24.88 -17.91
N TYR A 97 5.27 23.57 -17.79
CA TYR A 97 5.11 22.62 -18.88
C TYR A 97 4.04 21.61 -18.52
N TYR A 98 3.28 21.19 -19.51
CA TYR A 98 2.27 20.14 -19.34
C TYR A 98 2.07 19.38 -20.66
N SER A 99 1.54 18.16 -20.53
CA SER A 99 1.10 17.34 -21.65
C SER A 99 -0.15 16.59 -21.29
N PHE A 100 -0.87 16.11 -22.31
CA PHE A 100 -2.11 15.36 -22.14
C PHE A 100 -2.37 14.42 -23.30
N VAL A 101 -3.00 13.29 -23.00
CA VAL A 101 -3.54 12.36 -24.01
C VAL A 101 -4.85 11.75 -23.53
N LYS A 102 -5.83 11.70 -24.43
CA LYS A 102 -7.10 10.97 -24.28
C LYS A 102 -7.53 10.46 -25.66
N TYR A 103 -8.09 9.26 -25.73
CA TYR A 103 -8.83 8.88 -26.94
C TYR A 103 -10.16 9.64 -27.01
N PRO A 104 -10.67 9.97 -28.20
CA PRO A 104 -11.88 10.78 -28.36
C PRO A 104 -13.11 10.23 -27.62
N ASN A 105 -13.24 8.91 -27.55
CA ASN A 105 -14.39 8.23 -26.92
C ASN A 105 -14.07 7.69 -25.51
N SER A 106 -12.98 8.13 -24.90
CA SER A 106 -12.64 7.77 -23.51
C SER A 106 -13.14 8.85 -22.55
N ALA A 107 -13.68 8.44 -21.40
CA ALA A 107 -14.11 9.38 -20.38
C ALA A 107 -12.93 10.18 -19.80
N ILE A 108 -11.80 9.50 -19.59
CA ILE A 108 -10.61 10.05 -18.91
C ILE A 108 -9.34 9.76 -19.70
N GLY A 109 -8.33 10.59 -19.48
CA GLY A 109 -7.01 10.54 -20.07
C GLY A 109 -5.90 10.63 -19.04
N LEU A 110 -4.69 10.91 -19.54
CA LEU A 110 -3.43 11.00 -18.81
C LEU A 110 -2.78 12.35 -19.07
N GLY A 111 -2.13 12.92 -18.07
CA GLY A 111 -1.39 14.16 -18.25
C GLY A 111 -0.10 14.20 -17.44
N PHE A 112 0.70 15.20 -17.73
CA PHE A 112 1.82 15.62 -16.89
C PHE A 112 1.67 17.10 -16.55
N LEU A 113 2.05 17.44 -15.32
CA LEU A 113 2.46 18.79 -14.92
C LEU A 113 3.96 18.76 -14.61
N SER A 114 4.72 19.74 -15.10
CA SER A 114 6.17 19.73 -14.95
C SER A 114 6.76 21.11 -14.78
N LYS A 115 7.73 21.23 -13.85
CA LYS A 115 8.65 22.36 -13.73
C LYS A 115 9.81 22.22 -14.74
N ILE A 116 10.09 20.97 -15.15
CA ILE A 116 11.15 20.58 -16.07
C ILE A 116 10.63 20.63 -17.51
N GLN A 117 11.49 21.05 -18.43
CA GLN A 117 11.14 21.24 -19.84
C GLN A 117 10.69 19.92 -20.49
N ILE A 118 9.54 19.96 -21.17
CA ILE A 118 9.08 18.91 -22.05
C ILE A 118 9.62 19.16 -23.46
N LYS A 119 10.29 18.18 -24.04
CA LYS A 119 10.81 18.22 -25.43
C LYS A 119 9.77 17.72 -26.42
N GLU A 120 9.17 16.56 -26.14
CA GLU A 120 8.19 15.94 -27.03
C GLU A 120 7.25 15.01 -26.25
N ASN A 121 6.09 14.76 -26.85
CA ASN A 121 5.12 13.81 -26.36
C ASN A 121 4.75 12.82 -27.46
N LYS A 122 4.53 11.57 -27.09
CA LYS A 122 4.08 10.52 -27.99
C LYS A 122 3.03 9.66 -27.31
N ASN A 123 1.99 9.32 -28.06
CA ASN A 123 0.97 8.38 -27.61
C ASN A 123 1.36 6.98 -28.05
N LEU A 124 1.31 6.02 -27.14
CA LEU A 124 1.43 4.62 -27.45
C LEU A 124 0.05 4.00 -27.42
N ASP A 125 -0.48 3.72 -28.59
CA ASP A 125 -1.83 3.18 -28.74
C ASP A 125 -1.90 1.73 -28.28
N ILE A 126 -2.92 1.43 -27.48
CA ILE A 126 -3.22 0.07 -27.04
C ILE A 126 -4.47 -0.39 -27.77
N LYS A 127 -4.34 -1.36 -28.67
CA LYS A 127 -5.43 -1.89 -29.49
C LYS A 127 -6.11 -3.04 -28.78
N PHE A 128 -7.43 -2.94 -28.64
CA PHE A 128 -8.33 -4.00 -28.22
C PHE A 128 -9.38 -4.23 -29.30
N ASP A 129 -9.84 -5.46 -29.47
CA ASP A 129 -10.73 -5.83 -30.58
C ASP A 129 -12.11 -5.12 -30.51
N THR A 130 -12.61 -4.86 -29.31
CA THR A 130 -13.97 -4.32 -29.09
C THR A 130 -14.05 -3.16 -28.08
N LYS A 131 -12.94 -2.79 -27.44
CA LYS A 131 -12.93 -1.72 -26.43
C LYS A 131 -11.76 -0.78 -26.67
N VAL A 132 -12.00 0.50 -26.46
CA VAL A 132 -10.98 1.55 -26.46
C VAL A 132 -10.51 1.69 -25.02
N PHE A 133 -9.20 1.49 -24.81
CA PHE A 133 -8.57 1.78 -23.53
C PHE A 133 -7.63 2.98 -23.69
N ARG A 134 -7.22 3.55 -22.57
CA ARG A 134 -6.33 4.69 -22.53
C ARG A 134 -4.98 4.36 -23.18
N PRO A 135 -4.40 5.25 -24.00
CA PRO A 135 -3.03 5.08 -24.48
C PRO A 135 -2.05 5.28 -23.33
N ILE A 136 -0.78 4.88 -23.52
CA ILE A 136 0.31 5.26 -22.64
C ILE A 136 0.86 6.59 -23.13
N LEU A 137 1.09 7.54 -22.24
CA LEU A 137 1.70 8.83 -22.58
C LEU A 137 3.22 8.76 -22.36
N GLU A 138 3.98 8.68 -23.46
CA GLU A 138 5.43 8.81 -23.47
C GLU A 138 5.81 10.28 -23.59
N THR A 139 6.48 10.82 -22.58
CA THR A 139 6.96 12.22 -22.57
C THR A 139 8.47 12.23 -22.41
N THR A 140 9.16 12.98 -23.27
CA THR A 140 10.61 13.21 -23.18
C THR A 140 10.85 14.53 -22.46
N PHE A 141 11.59 14.50 -21.37
CA PHE A 141 11.99 15.65 -20.57
C PHE A 141 13.47 15.97 -20.79
N ILE A 142 13.84 17.22 -20.54
CA ILE A 142 15.24 17.68 -20.55
C ILE A 142 15.53 18.37 -19.21
N GLN A 143 16.50 17.82 -18.48
CA GLN A 143 17.06 18.42 -17.28
C GLN A 143 18.59 18.45 -17.40
N ASP A 144 19.21 19.62 -17.21
CA ASP A 144 20.67 19.79 -17.30
C ASP A 144 21.30 19.22 -18.59
N ASN A 145 20.63 19.41 -19.73
CA ASN A 145 20.96 18.84 -21.05
C ASN A 145 20.90 17.29 -21.13
N ILE A 146 20.36 16.62 -20.13
CA ILE A 146 20.11 15.19 -20.15
C ILE A 146 18.67 14.94 -20.58
N GLU A 147 18.48 14.13 -21.62
CA GLU A 147 17.18 13.69 -22.09
C GLU A 147 16.83 12.35 -21.47
N PHE A 148 15.61 12.26 -20.92
CA PHE A 148 15.05 11.03 -20.38
C PHE A 148 13.56 10.93 -20.68
N LYS A 149 12.99 9.73 -20.63
CA LYS A 149 11.58 9.49 -20.92
C LYS A 149 10.83 9.08 -19.65
N VAL A 150 9.60 9.56 -19.54
CA VAL A 150 8.66 9.09 -18.52
C VAL A 150 7.41 8.59 -19.23
N PHE A 151 7.02 7.36 -18.91
CA PHE A 151 5.84 6.70 -19.46
C PHE A 151 4.73 6.72 -18.42
N ASN A 152 3.73 7.57 -18.60
CA ASN A 152 2.56 7.63 -17.74
C ASN A 152 1.54 6.58 -18.17
N ASN A 153 1.14 5.73 -17.24
CA ASN A 153 0.25 4.59 -17.44
C ASN A 153 -1.04 4.76 -16.66
N HIS A 154 -2.14 4.28 -17.23
CA HIS A 154 -3.35 3.97 -16.50
C HIS A 154 -4.01 2.75 -17.14
N TRP A 155 -3.71 1.57 -16.61
CA TRP A 155 -4.16 0.30 -17.17
C TRP A 155 -5.62 0.00 -16.78
N PRO A 156 -6.26 -0.99 -17.43
CA PRO A 156 -7.62 -1.44 -17.09
C PRO A 156 -7.69 -1.92 -15.64
N SER A 157 -8.76 -1.50 -14.95
CA SER A 157 -9.00 -1.86 -13.54
C SER A 157 -9.16 -3.38 -13.35
N LYS A 158 -9.07 -3.85 -12.10
CA LYS A 158 -9.29 -5.26 -11.73
C LYS A 158 -10.76 -5.73 -11.89
N ALA A 159 -11.68 -4.88 -12.36
CA ALA A 159 -12.96 -5.31 -12.91
C ALA A 159 -12.80 -6.12 -14.22
N GLN A 160 -11.69 -5.90 -14.94
CA GLN A 160 -11.26 -6.68 -16.10
C GLN A 160 -10.21 -7.73 -15.68
N ASN A 161 -10.14 -8.84 -16.46
CA ASN A 161 -9.13 -9.87 -16.24
C ASN A 161 -7.71 -9.42 -16.62
N GLU A 162 -6.69 -10.21 -16.24
CA GLU A 162 -5.28 -9.87 -16.40
C GLU A 162 -4.85 -9.77 -17.88
N GLY A 163 -5.49 -10.50 -18.77
CA GLY A 163 -5.19 -10.44 -20.21
C GLY A 163 -5.26 -9.03 -20.80
N TYR A 164 -6.07 -8.15 -20.22
CA TYR A 164 -6.13 -6.72 -20.63
C TYR A 164 -4.87 -5.96 -20.17
N ARG A 165 -4.41 -6.15 -18.93
CA ARG A 165 -3.19 -5.52 -18.41
C ARG A 165 -1.94 -6.07 -19.09
N ILE A 166 -1.91 -7.36 -19.42
CA ILE A 166 -0.85 -7.97 -20.23
C ILE A 166 -0.70 -7.29 -21.60
N ARG A 167 -1.82 -6.91 -22.26
CA ARG A 167 -1.73 -6.18 -23.54
C ARG A 167 -1.07 -4.81 -23.37
N CYS A 168 -1.43 -4.06 -22.31
CA CYS A 168 -0.79 -2.80 -21.99
C CYS A 168 0.71 -2.99 -21.71
N ALA A 169 1.05 -3.99 -20.91
CA ALA A 169 2.43 -4.32 -20.56
C ALA A 169 3.27 -4.70 -21.81
N LYS A 170 2.70 -5.46 -22.76
CA LYS A 170 3.39 -5.82 -24.01
C LYS A 170 3.71 -4.58 -24.85
N VAL A 171 2.74 -3.68 -25.06
CA VAL A 171 2.97 -2.43 -25.79
C VAL A 171 4.09 -1.62 -25.16
N LEU A 172 4.07 -1.51 -23.82
CA LEU A 172 5.10 -0.78 -23.07
C LEU A 172 6.47 -1.47 -23.16
N GLN A 173 6.55 -2.78 -22.96
CA GLN A 173 7.77 -3.55 -23.04
C GLN A 173 8.38 -3.54 -24.46
N ASP A 174 7.55 -3.69 -25.49
CA ASP A 174 7.99 -3.60 -26.88
C ASP A 174 8.58 -2.21 -27.17
N ARG A 175 7.94 -1.15 -26.66
CA ARG A 175 8.44 0.22 -26.85
C ARG A 175 9.77 0.45 -26.14
N VAL A 176 9.91 0.08 -24.87
CA VAL A 176 11.17 0.29 -24.14
C VAL A 176 12.30 -0.59 -24.66
N THR A 177 11.98 -1.75 -25.25
CA THR A 177 12.97 -2.63 -25.90
C THR A 177 13.57 -2.00 -27.15
N GLN A 178 12.86 -1.09 -27.83
CA GLN A 178 13.36 -0.32 -28.98
C GLN A 178 14.32 0.80 -28.57
N LEU A 179 14.36 1.21 -27.29
CA LEU A 179 15.31 2.19 -26.79
C LEU A 179 16.71 1.56 -26.66
N PRO A 180 17.80 2.36 -26.77
CA PRO A 180 19.14 1.87 -26.41
C PRO A 180 19.16 1.25 -25.01
N LYS A 181 20.06 0.28 -24.76
CA LYS A 181 20.12 -0.39 -23.46
C LYS A 181 20.40 0.56 -22.29
N ASP A 182 21.19 1.61 -22.55
CA ASP A 182 21.61 2.64 -21.60
C ASP A 182 20.75 3.91 -21.66
N TYR A 183 19.55 3.83 -22.25
CA TYR A 183 18.63 4.97 -22.29
C TYR A 183 17.87 5.10 -20.98
N ASP A 184 17.87 6.31 -20.41
CA ASP A 184 17.21 6.62 -19.14
C ASP A 184 15.71 6.79 -19.34
N TYR A 185 14.92 5.97 -18.65
CA TYR A 185 13.47 6.08 -18.65
C TYR A 185 12.86 5.62 -17.34
N ILE A 186 11.64 6.08 -17.08
CA ILE A 186 10.85 5.71 -15.91
C ILE A 186 9.45 5.28 -16.38
N LEU A 187 8.96 4.15 -15.88
CA LEU A 187 7.57 3.71 -16.04
C LEU A 187 6.82 4.07 -14.77
N ILE A 188 5.75 4.86 -14.89
CA ILE A 188 5.04 5.39 -13.74
C ILE A 188 3.53 5.43 -14.02
N GLY A 189 2.72 5.46 -12.99
CA GLY A 189 1.27 5.62 -13.09
C GLY A 189 0.48 4.57 -12.32
N ASP A 190 -0.82 4.55 -12.58
CA ASP A 190 -1.74 3.54 -12.10
C ASP A 190 -1.75 2.33 -13.05
N PHE A 191 -1.03 1.28 -12.66
CA PHE A 191 -0.98 0.01 -13.39
C PHE A 191 -2.18 -0.89 -13.09
N ASN A 192 -3.01 -0.53 -12.13
CA ASN A 192 -4.08 -1.38 -11.64
C ASN A 192 -3.60 -2.81 -11.33
N ALA A 193 -2.35 -2.94 -10.92
CA ALA A 193 -1.66 -4.17 -10.59
C ALA A 193 -0.77 -3.95 -9.37
N ASP A 194 -0.81 -4.87 -8.42
CA ASP A 194 0.08 -4.83 -7.27
C ASP A 194 1.52 -5.14 -7.68
N TYR A 195 2.51 -4.60 -6.95
CA TYR A 195 3.93 -4.89 -7.21
C TYR A 195 4.22 -6.40 -7.25
N ASN A 196 3.44 -7.19 -6.51
CA ASN A 196 3.49 -8.64 -6.41
C ASN A 196 2.24 -9.32 -7.01
N GLU A 197 1.66 -8.78 -8.07
CA GLU A 197 0.42 -9.25 -8.67
C GLU A 197 0.42 -10.77 -8.93
N MET A 198 1.56 -11.34 -9.34
CA MET A 198 1.71 -12.78 -9.55
C MET A 198 1.37 -13.62 -8.31
N GLN A 199 1.44 -13.03 -7.11
CA GLN A 199 1.11 -13.68 -5.85
C GLN A 199 -0.35 -13.42 -5.46
N THR A 200 -0.81 -12.17 -5.60
CA THR A 200 -2.12 -11.72 -5.10
C THR A 200 -3.30 -12.24 -5.93
N PHE A 201 -3.09 -12.50 -7.23
CA PHE A 201 -4.21 -12.87 -8.10
C PHE A 201 -4.31 -14.38 -8.44
N LYS A 202 -3.32 -15.22 -8.06
CA LYS A 202 -3.25 -16.65 -8.41
C LYS A 202 -4.53 -17.43 -8.12
N THR A 203 -5.16 -17.16 -6.98
CA THR A 203 -6.37 -17.85 -6.52
C THR A 203 -7.66 -17.21 -7.04
N ASN A 204 -7.57 -16.06 -7.70
CA ASN A 204 -8.74 -15.38 -8.25
C ASN A 204 -8.98 -15.80 -9.70
N HIS A 205 -9.73 -16.87 -9.90
CA HIS A 205 -10.05 -17.41 -11.23
C HIS A 205 -10.72 -16.40 -12.18
N LYS A 206 -11.39 -15.38 -11.64
CA LYS A 206 -12.01 -14.33 -12.45
C LYS A 206 -10.98 -13.36 -13.04
N LEU A 207 -9.91 -13.09 -12.31
CA LEU A 207 -8.83 -12.22 -12.75
C LEU A 207 -7.77 -12.99 -13.54
N ASN A 208 -7.40 -14.19 -13.07
CA ASN A 208 -6.36 -15.03 -13.64
C ASN A 208 -6.87 -15.83 -14.85
N ASN A 209 -6.88 -15.19 -16.02
CA ASN A 209 -7.12 -15.85 -17.32
C ASN A 209 -5.83 -16.05 -18.12
N SER A 210 -4.69 -16.06 -17.45
CA SER A 210 -3.33 -15.99 -18.05
C SER A 210 -2.36 -17.01 -17.46
N ASP A 211 -2.88 -18.04 -16.79
CA ASP A 211 -2.09 -19.13 -16.18
C ASP A 211 -0.99 -18.63 -15.24
N GLY A 212 -1.29 -17.60 -14.45
CA GLY A 212 -0.35 -17.02 -13.49
C GLY A 212 0.62 -15.99 -14.06
N ILE A 213 0.56 -15.69 -15.36
CA ILE A 213 1.37 -14.63 -15.97
C ILE A 213 0.71 -13.27 -15.72
N THR A 214 1.49 -12.27 -15.31
CA THR A 214 1.02 -10.90 -15.10
C THR A 214 1.75 -9.89 -15.97
N GLY A 215 1.06 -8.77 -16.25
CA GLY A 215 1.64 -7.67 -17.00
C GLY A 215 2.84 -7.06 -16.29
N ILE A 216 2.69 -6.78 -14.98
CA ILE A 216 3.73 -6.08 -14.22
C ILE A 216 4.92 -6.98 -13.87
N ASN A 217 4.71 -8.25 -13.50
CA ASN A 217 5.80 -9.11 -13.05
C ASN A 217 6.51 -9.82 -14.19
N GLN A 218 5.79 -10.56 -15.06
CA GLN A 218 6.43 -11.36 -16.09
C GLN A 218 6.66 -10.59 -17.39
N ILE A 219 5.71 -9.74 -17.83
CA ILE A 219 5.86 -9.02 -19.10
C ILE A 219 6.84 -7.85 -18.96
N LEU A 220 6.71 -7.01 -17.91
CA LEU A 220 7.66 -5.94 -17.64
C LEU A 220 8.93 -6.43 -16.92
N ASN A 221 9.07 -7.73 -16.67
CA ASN A 221 10.24 -8.34 -16.04
C ASN A 221 10.64 -7.66 -14.72
N THR A 222 9.68 -7.38 -13.83
CA THR A 222 9.98 -7.01 -12.43
C THR A 222 10.29 -8.27 -11.60
N VAL A 223 10.03 -9.45 -12.18
CA VAL A 223 10.37 -10.77 -11.65
C VAL A 223 11.06 -11.57 -12.74
N VAL A 224 12.16 -12.22 -12.41
CA VAL A 224 12.93 -13.11 -13.27
C VAL A 224 13.24 -14.39 -12.50
N ASN A 225 12.95 -15.56 -13.08
CA ASN A 225 13.14 -16.87 -12.45
C ASN A 225 12.49 -16.93 -11.05
N ASP A 226 11.24 -16.47 -10.95
CA ASP A 226 10.42 -16.40 -9.74
C ASP A 226 10.97 -15.52 -8.60
N ALA A 227 12.01 -14.73 -8.85
CA ALA A 227 12.58 -13.77 -7.91
C ALA A 227 12.38 -12.32 -8.38
N PHE A 228 12.10 -11.42 -7.45
CA PHE A 228 12.03 -9.99 -7.76
C PHE A 228 13.38 -9.45 -8.24
N VAL A 229 13.31 -8.58 -9.24
CA VAL A 229 14.45 -7.73 -9.62
C VAL A 229 14.64 -6.69 -8.51
N THR A 230 15.83 -6.65 -7.94
CA THR A 230 16.21 -5.77 -6.83
C THR A 230 17.34 -4.84 -7.24
N SER A 231 17.60 -3.80 -6.44
CA SER A 231 18.74 -2.90 -6.64
C SER A 231 20.10 -3.64 -6.68
N SER A 232 20.20 -4.80 -6.01
CA SER A 232 21.43 -5.59 -5.95
C SER A 232 21.67 -6.48 -7.18
N ASN A 233 20.61 -6.91 -7.88
CA ASN A 233 20.73 -7.85 -9.00
C ASN A 233 20.32 -7.27 -10.37
N ILE A 234 19.81 -6.03 -10.39
CA ILE A 234 19.29 -5.42 -11.63
C ILE A 234 20.34 -5.32 -12.74
N LEU A 235 21.61 -5.05 -12.39
CA LEU A 235 22.71 -4.91 -13.34
C LEU A 235 23.23 -6.27 -13.88
N GLU A 236 22.89 -7.37 -13.23
CA GLU A 236 23.32 -8.73 -13.60
C GLU A 236 22.43 -9.35 -14.69
N ASN A 237 21.31 -8.70 -15.01
CA ASN A 237 20.34 -9.23 -15.96
C ASN A 237 20.68 -8.84 -17.40
N GLU A 238 20.75 -9.84 -18.29
CA GLU A 238 20.93 -9.61 -19.74
C GLU A 238 19.65 -9.08 -20.42
N LYS A 239 18.50 -9.42 -19.88
CA LYS A 239 17.19 -9.00 -20.38
C LYS A 239 16.88 -7.55 -19.96
N ARG A 240 15.92 -6.93 -20.65
CA ARG A 240 15.33 -5.66 -20.22
C ARG A 240 14.43 -5.92 -19.02
N VAL A 241 14.95 -5.63 -17.83
CA VAL A 241 14.28 -5.80 -16.53
C VAL A 241 13.94 -4.46 -15.90
N HIS A 242 13.08 -4.48 -14.90
CA HIS A 242 12.72 -3.29 -14.15
C HIS A 242 12.72 -3.57 -12.64
N TYR A 243 13.26 -2.63 -11.89
CA TYR A 243 13.15 -2.60 -10.43
C TYR A 243 11.89 -1.84 -10.03
N ASN A 244 11.04 -2.48 -9.25
CA ASN A 244 9.84 -1.85 -8.70
C ASN A 244 10.18 -1.22 -7.35
N LEU A 245 10.01 0.10 -7.24
CA LEU A 245 10.43 0.87 -6.06
C LEU A 245 9.64 0.53 -4.80
N TRP A 246 8.49 -0.12 -4.90
CA TRP A 246 7.79 -0.66 -3.73
C TRP A 246 8.65 -1.59 -2.89
N LEU A 247 9.66 -2.22 -3.46
CA LEU A 247 10.56 -3.11 -2.73
C LEU A 247 11.43 -2.39 -1.70
N GLU A 248 11.53 -1.05 -1.74
CA GLU A 248 12.24 -0.25 -0.74
C GLU A 248 11.44 -0.02 0.55
N ILE A 249 10.11 -0.14 0.49
CA ILE A 249 9.23 0.03 1.64
C ILE A 249 9.00 -1.33 2.30
N PRO A 250 8.97 -1.44 3.65
CA PRO A 250 8.60 -2.66 4.35
C PRO A 250 7.25 -3.21 3.86
N SER A 251 7.13 -4.51 3.66
CA SER A 251 5.96 -5.14 3.01
C SER A 251 4.61 -4.81 3.67
N ASN A 252 4.60 -4.62 4.99
CA ASN A 252 3.42 -4.25 5.76
C ASN A 252 3.01 -2.76 5.63
N GLU A 253 3.86 -1.93 5.02
CA GLU A 253 3.63 -0.49 4.82
C GLU A 253 3.33 -0.14 3.36
N ARG A 254 3.37 -1.13 2.45
CA ARG A 254 3.18 -0.93 1.01
C ARG A 254 1.71 -0.75 0.68
N PHE A 255 1.31 0.46 0.36
CA PHE A 255 0.01 0.74 -0.26
C PHE A 255 -0.02 2.17 -0.82
N SER A 256 -0.76 2.38 -1.90
CA SER A 256 -1.17 3.69 -2.39
C SER A 256 -2.70 3.82 -2.44
N SER A 257 -3.42 2.71 -2.29
CA SER A 257 -4.88 2.68 -2.24
C SER A 257 -5.37 1.53 -1.36
N LYS A 258 -6.67 1.51 -1.08
CA LYS A 258 -7.29 0.45 -0.29
C LYS A 258 -8.51 -0.12 -0.99
N TYR A 259 -8.63 -1.44 -0.96
CA TYR A 259 -9.80 -2.14 -1.45
C TYR A 259 -10.35 -3.09 -0.38
N ARG A 260 -11.62 -2.89 0.03
CA ARG A 260 -12.27 -3.69 1.10
C ARG A 260 -11.41 -3.82 2.36
N ASN A 261 -10.84 -2.69 2.83
CA ASN A 261 -9.91 -2.60 3.95
C ASN A 261 -8.52 -3.25 3.75
N GLY A 262 -8.26 -3.87 2.59
CA GLY A 262 -6.94 -4.38 2.22
C GLY A 262 -6.06 -3.31 1.58
N ASN A 263 -4.79 -3.28 1.94
CA ASN A 263 -3.77 -2.46 1.29
C ASN A 263 -3.49 -2.99 -0.12
N ILE A 264 -3.48 -2.10 -1.12
CA ILE A 264 -3.12 -2.43 -2.50
C ILE A 264 -2.14 -1.40 -3.06
N THR A 265 -1.36 -1.80 -4.06
CA THR A 265 -0.31 -0.98 -4.67
C THR A 265 -0.53 -0.78 -6.18
N PRO A 266 -1.68 -0.22 -6.60
CA PRO A 266 -1.99 -0.06 -8.02
C PRO A 266 -1.06 0.93 -8.72
N ASP A 267 -0.57 1.95 -7.99
CA ASP A 267 0.37 2.95 -8.47
C ASP A 267 1.79 2.43 -8.33
N ASN A 268 2.58 2.48 -9.41
CA ASN A 268 3.93 1.94 -9.40
C ASN A 268 4.92 2.90 -10.06
N ILE A 269 6.19 2.84 -9.61
CA ILE A 269 7.35 3.42 -10.29
C ILE A 269 8.32 2.27 -10.56
N LEU A 270 8.58 2.01 -11.85
CA LEU A 270 9.49 0.97 -12.30
C LEU A 270 10.67 1.62 -13.03
N ILE A 271 11.88 1.21 -12.70
CA ILE A 271 13.09 1.81 -13.26
C ILE A 271 14.02 0.76 -13.89
N PRO A 272 14.66 1.08 -15.03
CA PRO A 272 15.58 0.17 -15.74
C PRO A 272 17.00 0.17 -15.13
N PRO A 273 17.87 -0.78 -15.56
CA PRO A 273 19.28 -0.79 -15.17
C PRO A 273 20.04 0.51 -15.47
N ALA A 274 19.66 1.24 -16.52
CA ALA A 274 20.31 2.51 -16.89
C ALA A 274 20.33 3.55 -15.76
N LEU A 275 19.32 3.57 -14.90
CA LEU A 275 19.26 4.51 -13.77
C LEU A 275 20.15 4.12 -12.57
N PHE A 276 20.92 3.03 -12.70
CA PHE A 276 21.91 2.56 -11.73
C PHE A 276 23.36 2.68 -12.23
N ASP A 277 23.59 3.11 -13.47
CA ASP A 277 24.93 3.15 -14.09
C ASP A 277 25.70 4.44 -13.83
N THR A 278 25.10 5.41 -13.16
CA THR A 278 25.70 6.70 -12.76
C THR A 278 26.22 7.57 -13.91
N LYS A 279 25.74 7.38 -15.15
CA LYS A 279 26.29 8.10 -16.31
C LYS A 279 25.54 9.39 -16.62
N LYS A 280 24.23 9.36 -16.62
CA LYS A 280 23.37 10.49 -17.01
C LYS A 280 22.38 10.78 -15.88
N LEU A 281 21.16 10.24 -15.99
CA LEU A 281 20.19 10.27 -14.92
C LEU A 281 20.43 9.07 -13.99
N SER A 282 20.40 9.32 -12.69
CA SER A 282 20.52 8.27 -11.68
C SER A 282 19.34 8.31 -10.73
N TYR A 283 18.87 7.15 -10.31
CA TYR A 283 17.91 7.03 -9.22
C TYR A 283 18.61 7.28 -7.88
N ILE A 284 17.97 8.01 -6.97
CA ILE A 284 18.44 8.19 -5.60
C ILE A 284 17.86 7.08 -4.71
N PRO A 285 18.66 6.13 -4.24
CA PRO A 285 18.20 5.00 -3.45
C PRO A 285 17.45 5.42 -2.19
N ASN A 286 16.43 4.63 -1.82
CA ASN A 286 15.57 4.85 -0.66
C ASN A 286 14.85 6.22 -0.66
N SER A 287 14.62 6.78 -1.84
CA SER A 287 13.87 8.03 -2.01
C SER A 287 12.42 7.82 -2.40
N PHE A 288 12.00 6.58 -2.60
CA PHE A 288 10.61 6.26 -2.90
C PHE A 288 9.74 6.42 -1.65
N VAL A 289 8.66 7.18 -1.77
CA VAL A 289 7.77 7.53 -0.67
C VAL A 289 6.33 7.56 -1.15
N VAL A 290 5.41 7.13 -0.28
CA VAL A 290 3.97 7.42 -0.38
C VAL A 290 3.70 8.74 0.33
N TYR A 291 3.05 9.69 -0.35
CA TYR A 291 2.66 10.96 0.25
C TYR A 291 1.31 10.81 0.95
N GLU A 292 1.33 10.70 2.28
CA GLU A 292 0.18 10.37 3.11
C GLU A 292 -0.05 11.34 4.29
N PRO A 293 -0.20 12.65 4.05
CA PRO A 293 -0.55 13.57 5.11
C PRO A 293 -1.94 13.25 5.68
N ASN A 294 -2.20 13.61 6.93
CA ASN A 294 -3.44 13.26 7.66
C ASN A 294 -4.73 13.59 6.91
N TYR A 295 -4.74 14.63 6.09
CA TYR A 295 -5.93 14.96 5.31
C TYR A 295 -6.20 14.02 4.12
N LEU A 296 -5.19 13.28 3.64
CA LEU A 296 -5.35 12.23 2.62
C LEU A 296 -5.54 10.84 3.24
N TYR A 297 -4.92 10.61 4.40
CA TYR A 297 -4.93 9.32 5.06
C TYR A 297 -4.91 9.47 6.57
N GLU A 298 -5.99 9.08 7.22
CA GLU A 298 -6.15 9.15 8.66
C GLU A 298 -6.95 7.94 9.17
N ASN A 299 -6.59 7.47 10.36
CA ASN A 299 -7.30 6.36 11.03
C ASN A 299 -7.48 5.11 10.15
N ASN A 300 -6.44 4.78 9.37
CA ASN A 300 -6.42 3.64 8.43
C ASN A 300 -7.41 3.77 7.24
N VAL A 301 -7.84 4.99 6.91
CA VAL A 301 -8.78 5.28 5.82
C VAL A 301 -8.17 6.28 4.84
N VAL A 302 -8.25 6.00 3.54
CA VAL A 302 -7.96 6.96 2.47
C VAL A 302 -9.17 7.90 2.33
N ASN A 303 -8.93 9.20 2.43
CA ASN A 303 -9.97 10.23 2.35
C ASN A 303 -10.33 10.52 0.90
N LYS A 304 -10.95 9.52 0.25
CA LYS A 304 -11.38 9.59 -1.15
C LYS A 304 -12.50 10.60 -1.38
N TRP A 305 -12.71 10.97 -2.65
CA TRP A 305 -13.87 11.75 -3.04
C TRP A 305 -15.18 11.00 -2.74
N GLN A 306 -16.09 11.66 -2.02
CA GLN A 306 -17.28 10.99 -1.49
C GLN A 306 -18.47 11.13 -2.44
N ILE A 307 -18.96 9.97 -2.85
CA ILE A 307 -20.21 9.80 -3.60
C ILE A 307 -21.12 8.89 -2.77
N GLU A 308 -22.33 9.34 -2.52
CA GLU A 308 -23.35 8.58 -1.78
C GLU A 308 -24.42 8.09 -2.75
N GLU A 309 -24.88 6.85 -2.59
CA GLU A 309 -25.98 6.31 -3.38
C GLU A 309 -27.29 6.53 -2.64
N ILE A 310 -28.19 7.37 -3.21
CA ILE A 310 -29.52 7.68 -2.68
C ILE A 310 -30.53 7.39 -3.80
N ASP A 311 -31.50 6.52 -3.54
CA ASP A 311 -32.54 6.13 -4.51
C ASP A 311 -31.96 5.76 -5.90
N SER A 312 -30.88 4.97 -5.91
CA SER A 312 -30.13 4.55 -7.11
C SER A 312 -29.44 5.70 -7.86
N ASN A 313 -29.38 6.91 -7.31
CA ASN A 313 -28.60 8.01 -7.84
C ASN A 313 -27.29 8.16 -7.06
N LYS A 314 -26.19 8.29 -7.76
CA LYS A 314 -24.88 8.61 -7.18
C LYS A 314 -24.76 10.12 -7.01
N ILE A 315 -24.64 10.60 -5.77
CA ILE A 315 -24.66 12.02 -5.41
C ILE A 315 -23.33 12.44 -4.82
N HIS A 316 -22.69 13.45 -5.40
CA HIS A 316 -21.45 14.03 -4.91
C HIS A 316 -21.68 14.82 -3.62
N LYS A 317 -20.89 14.54 -2.59
CA LYS A 317 -20.96 15.19 -1.27
C LYS A 317 -20.15 16.50 -1.20
N GLY A 318 -19.27 16.76 -2.18
CA GLY A 318 -18.37 17.91 -2.15
C GLY A 318 -17.27 17.80 -1.09
N VAL A 319 -16.86 16.60 -0.71
CA VAL A 319 -15.79 16.37 0.29
C VAL A 319 -14.89 15.21 -0.15
N GLY A 320 -13.63 15.22 0.35
CA GLY A 320 -12.63 14.20 0.06
C GLY A 320 -11.66 14.61 -1.06
N TYR A 321 -10.75 13.72 -1.40
CA TYR A 321 -9.63 13.98 -2.34
C TYR A 321 -9.59 12.94 -3.46
N SER A 322 -8.87 11.83 -3.25
CA SER A 322 -8.76 10.70 -4.17
C SER A 322 -8.70 9.39 -3.38
N ASP A 323 -9.15 8.29 -3.98
CA ASP A 323 -8.97 6.94 -3.47
C ASP A 323 -7.55 6.40 -3.64
N HIS A 324 -6.66 7.20 -4.26
CA HIS A 324 -5.23 6.96 -4.38
C HIS A 324 -4.42 7.99 -3.60
N LEU A 325 -3.33 7.54 -2.97
CA LEU A 325 -2.29 8.39 -2.40
C LEU A 325 -1.20 8.63 -3.45
N PRO A 326 -0.66 9.86 -3.58
CA PRO A 326 0.47 10.11 -4.46
C PRO A 326 1.70 9.30 -4.04
N ILE A 327 2.44 8.79 -5.02
CA ILE A 327 3.76 8.18 -4.82
C ILE A 327 4.81 9.02 -5.55
N PHE A 328 6.03 9.11 -5.00
CA PHE A 328 7.11 9.81 -5.68
C PHE A 328 8.48 9.23 -5.37
N ALA A 329 9.46 9.55 -6.23
CA ALA A 329 10.85 9.18 -6.05
C ALA A 329 11.77 10.31 -6.53
N LYS A 330 13.03 10.33 -6.08
CA LYS A 330 14.02 11.34 -6.45
C LYS A 330 15.06 10.78 -7.40
N PHE A 331 15.52 11.67 -8.28
CA PHE A 331 16.52 11.40 -9.31
C PHE A 331 17.56 12.50 -9.33
N SER A 332 18.77 12.20 -9.80
CA SER A 332 19.87 13.18 -9.93
C SER A 332 20.49 13.11 -11.32
N THR A 333 20.80 14.29 -11.88
CA THR A 333 21.59 14.43 -13.09
C THR A 333 23.10 14.51 -12.79
N ASN A 334 23.49 14.45 -11.51
CA ASN A 334 24.88 14.54 -11.09
C ASN A 334 25.47 13.13 -10.85
N ALA A 335 26.43 12.73 -11.66
CA ALA A 335 27.14 11.45 -11.52
C ALA A 335 27.90 11.30 -10.17
N ASN A 336 28.10 12.38 -9.43
CA ASN A 336 28.82 12.36 -8.14
C ASN A 336 27.91 12.18 -6.92
N ASP A 337 26.59 12.22 -7.08
CA ASP A 337 25.63 11.86 -6.01
C ASP A 337 25.59 10.35 -5.78
N LYS A 338 26.78 9.75 -5.66
CA LYS A 338 26.95 8.36 -5.21
C LYS A 338 26.59 8.27 -3.73
N THR A 339 25.33 8.32 -3.41
CA THR A 339 24.87 7.63 -2.21
C THR A 339 25.18 6.15 -2.45
N GLU A 340 26.10 5.60 -1.68
CA GLU A 340 26.33 4.16 -1.67
C GLU A 340 24.95 3.51 -1.55
N TYR A 341 24.59 2.71 -2.56
CA TYR A 341 23.49 1.79 -2.37
C TYR A 341 23.88 1.01 -1.12
N LYS A 342 23.28 1.35 0.04
CA LYS A 342 23.23 0.40 1.13
C LYS A 342 22.72 -0.85 0.39
N LYS A 343 23.63 -1.83 0.17
CA LYS A 343 23.23 -3.15 -0.27
C LYS A 343 22.10 -3.48 0.69
N ILE A 344 20.88 -3.25 0.26
CA ILE A 344 19.79 -4.05 0.75
C ILE A 344 20.25 -5.36 0.17
N GLU A 345 21.06 -6.08 0.99
CA GLU A 345 21.18 -7.51 0.79
C GLU A 345 19.76 -7.86 0.51
N PRO A 346 19.41 -8.54 -0.63
CA PRO A 346 18.11 -9.09 -0.71
C PRO A 346 18.01 -9.71 0.67
N SER A 347 17.18 -9.12 1.57
CA SER A 347 16.67 -9.97 2.58
C SER A 347 16.32 -11.10 1.67
N LYS A 348 17.02 -12.24 1.78
CA LYS A 348 16.40 -13.44 1.34
C LYS A 348 15.06 -13.24 1.99
N GLU A 349 14.12 -12.60 1.27
CA GLU A 349 12.75 -12.90 1.46
C GLU A 349 12.85 -14.38 1.16
N ASP A 350 13.25 -15.09 2.19
CA ASP A 350 12.85 -16.46 2.34
C ASP A 350 11.40 -16.30 2.01
N ASN A 351 11.00 -16.69 0.78
CA ASN A 351 9.65 -16.58 0.25
C ASN A 351 8.64 -17.21 1.21
N ASN A 352 9.04 -17.52 2.43
CA ASN A 352 8.36 -18.17 3.52
C ASN A 352 8.43 -17.44 4.87
N LYS A 353 9.17 -16.33 5.06
CA LYS A 353 9.21 -15.62 6.35
C LYS A 353 8.10 -14.58 6.43
N SER A 354 7.07 -14.90 7.20
CA SER A 354 5.91 -14.02 7.40
C SER A 354 5.85 -13.46 8.81
N THR A 355 5.18 -12.33 8.97
CA THR A 355 4.76 -11.81 10.27
C THR A 355 3.40 -12.41 10.64
N ILE A 356 3.05 -12.39 11.92
CA ILE A 356 1.69 -12.76 12.33
C ILE A 356 0.69 -11.78 11.74
N SER A 357 1.03 -10.50 11.65
CA SER A 357 0.22 -9.48 11.00
C SER A 357 -0.12 -9.82 9.54
N ASP A 358 0.76 -10.51 8.83
CA ASP A 358 0.50 -10.92 7.44
C ASP A 358 -0.58 -12.00 7.36
N LEU A 359 -0.67 -12.91 8.34
CA LEU A 359 -1.74 -13.92 8.40
C LEU A 359 -3.13 -13.29 8.50
N TYR A 360 -3.25 -12.11 9.11
CA TYR A 360 -4.54 -11.41 9.22
C TYR A 360 -5.00 -10.75 7.92
N LYS A 361 -4.08 -10.53 6.98
CA LYS A 361 -4.38 -9.95 5.66
C LYS A 361 -4.82 -10.98 4.63
N ILE A 362 -4.66 -12.27 4.94
CA ILE A 362 -4.87 -13.39 4.03
C ILE A 362 -6.15 -14.14 4.44
N GLU A 363 -7.08 -14.37 3.53
CA GLU A 363 -8.27 -15.20 3.79
C GLU A 363 -7.92 -16.68 3.78
N ASN A 364 -7.12 -17.12 2.80
CA ASN A 364 -6.62 -18.48 2.67
C ASN A 364 -5.14 -18.45 2.32
N LEU A 365 -4.34 -19.29 2.96
CA LEU A 365 -2.91 -19.39 2.65
C LEU A 365 -2.72 -19.98 1.24
N PRO A 366 -2.06 -19.24 0.32
CA PRO A 366 -1.77 -19.77 -1.01
C PRO A 366 -0.69 -20.86 -0.99
N GLN A 367 0.17 -20.84 0.03
CA GLN A 367 1.22 -21.83 0.33
C GLN A 367 1.55 -21.77 1.82
N ALA A 368 2.25 -22.78 2.33
CA ALA A 368 2.73 -22.77 3.71
C ALA A 368 3.67 -21.58 3.97
N LEU A 369 3.47 -20.89 5.10
CA LEU A 369 4.27 -19.72 5.50
C LEU A 369 5.08 -20.03 6.75
N THR A 370 6.32 -19.52 6.83
CA THR A 370 7.18 -19.69 8.01
C THR A 370 7.06 -18.48 8.94
N LEU A 371 6.69 -18.74 10.19
CA LEU A 371 6.79 -17.79 11.30
C LEU A 371 8.02 -18.11 12.11
N GLU A 372 9.01 -17.23 12.08
CA GLU A 372 10.22 -17.38 12.91
C GLU A 372 10.03 -16.69 14.27
N LYS A 373 10.62 -17.30 15.31
CA LYS A 373 10.68 -16.76 16.68
C LYS A 373 9.29 -16.40 17.25
N ALA A 374 8.29 -17.23 16.93
CA ALA A 374 6.95 -17.11 17.51
C ALA A 374 6.98 -17.63 18.96
N ILE A 375 6.63 -16.79 19.93
CA ILE A 375 6.67 -17.07 21.36
C ILE A 375 5.28 -17.54 21.80
N VAL A 376 5.20 -18.68 22.49
CA VAL A 376 3.96 -19.16 23.08
C VAL A 376 3.65 -18.35 24.33
N ILE A 377 2.69 -17.45 24.25
CA ILE A 377 2.31 -16.56 25.36
C ILE A 377 1.12 -17.06 26.17
N TYR A 378 0.35 -17.99 25.63
CA TYR A 378 -0.70 -18.72 26.34
C TYR A 378 -0.74 -20.18 25.85
N LYS A 379 -1.06 -21.13 26.73
CA LYS A 379 -1.24 -22.54 26.37
C LYS A 379 -2.15 -23.27 27.38
N ASP A 380 -3.08 -24.05 26.84
CA ASP A 380 -3.76 -25.13 27.57
C ASP A 380 -3.41 -26.51 26.94
N SER A 381 -4.23 -27.54 27.20
CA SER A 381 -3.96 -28.90 26.69
C SER A 381 -3.97 -29.00 25.16
N GLU A 382 -4.78 -28.19 24.47
CA GLU A 382 -4.99 -28.31 23.02
C GLU A 382 -4.82 -26.98 22.25
N LYS A 383 -4.84 -25.86 22.95
CA LYS A 383 -4.87 -24.51 22.38
C LYS A 383 -3.67 -23.70 22.79
N ALA A 384 -3.24 -22.79 21.95
CA ALA A 384 -2.18 -21.85 22.28
C ALA A 384 -2.44 -20.48 21.65
N ILE A 385 -1.79 -19.46 22.20
CA ILE A 385 -1.65 -18.16 21.55
C ILE A 385 -0.16 -17.90 21.39
N ILE A 386 0.24 -17.55 20.18
CA ILE A 386 1.60 -17.20 19.86
C ILE A 386 1.70 -15.73 19.50
N LYS A 387 2.84 -15.12 19.80
CA LYS A 387 3.14 -13.72 19.50
C LYS A 387 4.59 -13.55 19.10
N LYS A 388 4.89 -12.65 18.20
CA LYS A 388 6.25 -12.19 17.91
C LYS A 388 6.50 -10.86 18.61
N LYS A 389 7.75 -10.60 18.98
CA LYS A 389 8.13 -9.30 19.52
C LYS A 389 7.85 -8.21 18.46
N ASN A 390 7.17 -7.14 18.84
CA ASN A 390 6.75 -6.04 17.97
C ASN A 390 5.75 -6.43 16.87
N ASP A 391 5.00 -7.52 17.08
CA ASP A 391 3.94 -7.96 16.17
C ASP A 391 2.69 -8.28 17.00
N ARG A 392 1.58 -8.60 16.36
CA ARG A 392 0.36 -9.01 17.05
C ARG A 392 0.39 -10.49 17.43
N ALA A 393 -0.59 -10.92 18.22
CA ALA A 393 -0.78 -12.32 18.57
C ALA A 393 -1.72 -13.03 17.59
N ILE A 394 -1.68 -14.38 17.57
CA ILE A 394 -2.64 -15.22 16.86
C ILE A 394 -2.92 -16.50 17.64
N TYR A 395 -4.16 -16.96 17.54
CA TYR A 395 -4.66 -18.14 18.22
C TYR A 395 -4.42 -19.42 17.41
N ILE A 396 -4.02 -20.49 18.07
CA ILE A 396 -3.90 -21.85 17.53
C ILE A 396 -4.99 -22.73 18.14
N TYR A 397 -5.91 -23.24 17.31
CA TYR A 397 -7.11 -23.93 17.75
C TYR A 397 -6.85 -25.32 18.33
N LYS A 398 -5.85 -26.08 17.82
CA LYS A 398 -5.58 -27.47 18.23
C LYS A 398 -4.15 -27.90 17.88
N ASN A 399 -3.79 -29.13 18.28
CA ASN A 399 -2.51 -29.79 17.99
C ASN A 399 -1.30 -29.11 18.66
N THR A 400 -1.50 -28.46 19.79
CA THR A 400 -0.46 -27.69 20.49
C THR A 400 0.31 -28.48 21.55
N LYS A 401 0.18 -29.80 21.62
CA LYS A 401 0.75 -30.64 22.70
C LYS A 401 2.26 -30.47 22.84
N GLU A 402 2.97 -30.33 21.73
CA GLU A 402 4.44 -30.19 21.69
C GLU A 402 4.92 -28.76 21.99
N LEU A 403 4.04 -27.76 21.89
CA LEU A 403 4.36 -26.39 22.24
C LEU A 403 4.48 -26.25 23.77
N LYS A 404 5.46 -25.46 24.24
CA LYS A 404 5.70 -25.15 25.65
C LYS A 404 5.48 -23.68 25.91
N LEU A 405 4.78 -23.34 26.99
CA LEU A 405 4.54 -21.96 27.40
C LEU A 405 5.85 -21.23 27.65
N GLY A 406 5.99 -20.03 27.09
CA GLY A 406 7.18 -19.20 27.20
C GLY A 406 8.31 -19.57 26.24
N TYR A 407 8.19 -20.64 25.44
CA TYR A 407 9.22 -21.00 24.46
C TYR A 407 8.97 -20.32 23.11
N SER A 408 10.04 -20.04 22.41
CA SER A 408 10.06 -19.51 21.04
C SER A 408 10.22 -20.66 20.04
N TYR A 409 9.55 -20.55 18.89
CA TYR A 409 9.54 -21.57 17.84
C TYR A 409 9.68 -20.95 16.46
N ASN A 410 10.28 -21.71 15.53
CA ASN A 410 10.06 -21.52 14.10
C ASN A 410 8.92 -22.48 13.69
N LEU A 411 7.84 -21.91 13.14
CA LEU A 411 6.64 -22.66 12.77
C LEU A 411 6.37 -22.49 11.28
N GLN A 412 6.04 -23.59 10.61
CA GLN A 412 5.43 -23.55 9.29
C GLN A 412 3.92 -23.55 9.46
N ILE A 413 3.25 -22.51 8.98
CA ILE A 413 1.79 -22.40 9.02
C ILE A 413 1.26 -22.97 7.72
N ASN A 414 0.44 -24.02 7.84
CA ASN A 414 -0.09 -24.77 6.71
C ASN A 414 -1.53 -24.38 6.40
N GLN A 415 -2.33 -23.98 7.41
CA GLN A 415 -3.70 -23.53 7.23
C GLN A 415 -4.10 -22.51 8.29
N ILE A 416 -4.77 -21.44 7.84
CA ILE A 416 -5.48 -20.47 8.68
C ILE A 416 -6.99 -20.61 8.44
N TYR A 417 -7.76 -20.13 9.41
CA TYR A 417 -9.21 -20.15 9.34
C TYR A 417 -9.79 -18.91 10.02
N ASP A 418 -10.97 -18.49 9.57
CA ASP A 418 -11.75 -17.44 10.21
C ASP A 418 -12.98 -18.08 10.88
N TYR A 419 -12.96 -18.12 12.21
CA TYR A 419 -14.07 -18.67 12.99
C TYR A 419 -15.01 -17.55 13.45
N TYR A 420 -16.00 -17.24 12.63
CA TYR A 420 -16.98 -16.16 12.89
C TYR A 420 -16.33 -14.80 13.21
N GLY A 421 -15.25 -14.48 12.53
CA GLY A 421 -14.51 -13.24 12.66
C GLY A 421 -13.23 -13.36 13.50
N LEU A 422 -12.97 -14.49 14.17
CA LEU A 422 -11.73 -14.78 14.88
C LEU A 422 -10.74 -15.45 13.92
N LYS A 423 -9.62 -14.79 13.65
CA LYS A 423 -8.55 -15.39 12.85
C LYS A 423 -7.76 -16.41 13.70
N GLU A 424 -7.61 -17.62 13.19
CA GLU A 424 -6.89 -18.69 13.87
C GLU A 424 -6.01 -19.53 12.94
N ILE A 425 -4.93 -20.07 13.48
CA ILE A 425 -4.12 -21.11 12.83
C ILE A 425 -4.80 -22.45 13.08
N LYS A 426 -5.12 -23.17 12.00
CA LYS A 426 -5.75 -24.47 12.03
C LYS A 426 -4.76 -25.62 11.90
N GLU A 427 -3.75 -25.45 11.05
CA GLU A 427 -2.69 -26.44 10.85
C GLU A 427 -1.32 -25.78 10.80
N PHE A 428 -0.36 -26.36 11.50
CA PHE A 428 1.03 -25.92 11.53
C PHE A 428 1.98 -27.09 11.74
N THR A 429 3.26 -26.87 11.44
CA THR A 429 4.37 -27.80 11.71
C THR A 429 5.44 -27.07 12.50
N ILE A 430 5.98 -27.68 13.55
CA ILE A 430 7.13 -27.16 14.27
C ILE A 430 8.38 -27.46 13.44
N LEU A 431 9.08 -26.41 13.02
CA LEU A 431 10.37 -26.53 12.34
C LEU A 431 11.51 -26.62 13.35
N ASP A 432 11.51 -25.71 14.32
CA ASP A 432 12.50 -25.66 15.39
C ASP A 432 11.87 -25.23 16.71
N GLU A 433 12.29 -25.84 17.81
CA GLU A 433 12.13 -25.33 19.18
C GLU A 433 13.37 -24.48 19.50
N LEU A 434 13.17 -23.23 19.89
CA LEU A 434 14.24 -22.29 20.20
C LEU A 434 14.37 -22.11 21.72
N GLU A 435 14.77 -20.92 22.14
CA GLU A 435 15.02 -20.57 23.54
C GLU A 435 13.73 -20.34 24.34
N LYS A 436 13.84 -20.52 25.65
CA LYS A 436 12.80 -20.11 26.60
C LYS A 436 12.91 -18.62 26.89
N ILE A 437 11.81 -17.91 26.79
CA ILE A 437 11.67 -16.49 27.11
C ILE A 437 11.06 -16.38 28.51
N GLU A 438 11.87 -16.11 29.51
CA GLU A 438 11.41 -16.11 30.90
C GLU A 438 10.39 -15.03 31.22
N ASP A 439 10.48 -13.86 30.57
CA ASP A 439 9.58 -12.72 30.74
C ASP A 439 8.53 -12.61 29.63
N TYR A 440 8.10 -13.72 29.04
CA TYR A 440 7.10 -13.72 27.95
C TYR A 440 5.81 -12.95 28.30
N GLN A 441 5.49 -12.80 29.58
CA GLN A 441 4.35 -12.01 30.06
C GLN A 441 4.52 -10.50 29.81
N SER A 442 5.74 -10.02 29.56
CA SER A 442 5.98 -8.64 29.12
C SER A 442 5.37 -8.33 27.75
N LEU A 443 4.98 -9.37 26.99
CA LEU A 443 4.30 -9.26 25.72
C LEU A 443 2.78 -9.05 25.86
N TYR A 444 2.22 -9.17 27.07
CA TYR A 444 0.81 -8.89 27.33
C TYR A 444 0.54 -7.40 27.21
N LEU A 445 -0.65 -7.04 26.75
CA LEU A 445 -1.03 -5.65 26.58
C LEU A 445 -1.77 -5.12 27.84
N ASP A 446 -1.39 -3.95 28.28
CA ASP A 446 -2.14 -3.24 29.33
C ASP A 446 -3.42 -2.65 28.73
N ALA A 447 -4.59 -3.17 29.15
CA ALA A 447 -5.88 -2.75 28.66
C ALA A 447 -6.18 -1.26 28.88
N ASN A 448 -5.47 -0.59 29.81
CA ASN A 448 -5.62 0.85 30.02
C ASN A 448 -4.91 1.70 28.96
N LYS A 449 -4.08 1.07 28.11
CA LYS A 449 -3.28 1.75 27.07
C LYS A 449 -3.78 1.48 25.66
N ILE A 450 -4.83 0.68 25.51
CA ILE A 450 -5.40 0.28 24.22
C ILE A 450 -6.92 0.45 24.20
N ASP A 451 -7.50 0.55 23.04
CA ASP A 451 -8.94 0.38 22.86
C ASP A 451 -9.27 -1.12 22.70
N ILE A 452 -9.81 -1.75 23.75
CA ILE A 452 -10.15 -3.17 23.75
C ILE A 452 -11.29 -3.55 22.80
N PHE A 453 -11.95 -2.59 22.18
CA PHE A 453 -12.99 -2.80 21.16
C PHE A 453 -12.42 -2.73 19.72
N ASP A 454 -11.16 -2.35 19.56
CA ASP A 454 -10.49 -2.28 18.26
C ASP A 454 -9.99 -3.68 17.84
N PHE A 455 -10.47 -4.17 16.72
CA PHE A 455 -10.14 -5.49 16.15
C PHE A 455 -8.66 -5.69 15.82
N LYS A 456 -7.86 -4.62 15.77
CA LYS A 456 -6.41 -4.76 15.60
C LYS A 456 -5.74 -5.48 16.76
N TYR A 457 -6.39 -5.51 17.95
CA TYR A 457 -5.91 -6.22 19.14
C TYR A 457 -6.53 -7.61 19.32
N GLU A 458 -7.21 -8.13 18.30
CA GLU A 458 -7.70 -9.50 18.30
C GLU A 458 -6.57 -10.50 18.57
N ASN A 459 -6.87 -11.54 19.34
CA ASN A 459 -5.96 -12.58 19.82
C ASN A 459 -4.87 -12.13 20.83
N GLU A 460 -4.86 -10.87 21.23
CA GLU A 460 -3.94 -10.41 22.27
C GLU A 460 -4.34 -10.93 23.67
N ILE A 461 -3.35 -11.17 24.52
CA ILE A 461 -3.57 -11.33 25.96
C ILE A 461 -3.49 -9.95 26.61
N ILE A 462 -4.53 -9.57 27.33
CA ILE A 462 -4.63 -8.28 28.02
C ILE A 462 -4.58 -8.43 29.53
N THR A 463 -4.06 -7.41 30.18
CA THR A 463 -3.96 -7.29 31.64
C THR A 463 -4.59 -5.99 32.14
N ASN A 464 -4.75 -5.88 33.46
CA ASN A 464 -5.14 -4.66 34.18
C ASN A 464 -6.54 -4.10 33.81
N LEU A 465 -7.39 -4.86 33.14
CA LEU A 465 -8.75 -4.41 32.87
C LEU A 465 -9.62 -4.60 34.11
N LYS A 466 -10.17 -3.51 34.61
CA LYS A 466 -11.03 -3.48 35.82
C LYS A 466 -12.49 -3.27 35.43
N GLY A 467 -13.38 -3.87 36.20
CA GLY A 467 -14.81 -3.67 35.99
C GLY A 467 -15.67 -4.47 36.97
N VAL A 468 -16.97 -4.34 36.81
CA VAL A 468 -17.96 -5.09 37.61
C VAL A 468 -18.54 -6.20 36.72
N ILE A 469 -18.36 -7.46 37.15
CA ILE A 469 -18.93 -8.60 36.45
C ILE A 469 -20.41 -8.75 36.76
N LYS A 470 -21.22 -8.91 35.72
CA LYS A 470 -22.65 -9.19 35.84
C LYS A 470 -23.13 -9.96 34.60
N HIS A 471 -23.74 -11.14 34.80
CA HIS A 471 -24.30 -11.98 33.75
C HIS A 471 -23.33 -12.17 32.53
N SER A 472 -22.10 -12.59 32.79
CA SER A 472 -21.05 -12.77 31.76
C SER A 472 -20.72 -11.48 30.94
N LYS A 473 -20.92 -10.32 31.55
CA LYS A 473 -20.52 -9.01 31.03
C LYS A 473 -19.64 -8.32 32.07
N LEU A 474 -18.51 -7.79 31.62
CA LEU A 474 -17.67 -6.93 32.44
C LEU A 474 -18.03 -5.48 32.11
N TYR A 475 -18.69 -4.80 33.05
CA TYR A 475 -19.05 -3.40 32.96
C TYR A 475 -17.86 -2.54 33.36
N LEU A 476 -17.38 -1.74 32.42
CA LEU A 476 -16.26 -0.82 32.59
C LEU A 476 -16.74 0.51 33.19
N ASP A 477 -17.96 0.91 32.83
CA ASP A 477 -18.71 2.03 33.38
C ASP A 477 -20.22 1.79 33.24
N LYS A 478 -21.05 2.81 33.44
CA LYS A 478 -22.52 2.69 33.39
C LYS A 478 -23.06 2.27 32.01
N ASN A 479 -22.32 2.58 30.94
CA ASN A 479 -22.79 2.42 29.56
C ASN A 479 -21.96 1.44 28.72
N ARG A 480 -20.71 1.19 29.11
CA ARG A 480 -19.79 0.34 28.35
C ARG A 480 -19.55 -0.98 29.07
N TYR A 481 -19.68 -2.05 28.31
CA TYR A 481 -19.33 -3.40 28.79
C TYR A 481 -18.69 -4.21 27.66
N ILE A 482 -17.90 -5.20 28.05
CA ILE A 482 -17.39 -6.24 27.15
C ILE A 482 -17.92 -7.61 27.61
N LYS A 483 -18.27 -8.48 26.67
CA LYS A 483 -18.70 -9.84 27.01
C LYS A 483 -17.53 -10.68 27.50
N ILE A 484 -17.78 -11.51 28.50
CA ILE A 484 -16.85 -12.51 28.97
C ILE A 484 -17.35 -13.89 28.54
N TYR A 485 -16.52 -14.59 27.78
CA TYR A 485 -16.73 -16.00 27.49
C TYR A 485 -15.85 -16.85 28.42
N GLN A 486 -16.40 -17.92 28.97
CA GLN A 486 -15.68 -18.84 29.85
C GLN A 486 -15.48 -20.16 29.11
N SER A 487 -14.25 -20.59 28.96
CA SER A 487 -13.96 -21.90 28.35
C SER A 487 -14.38 -23.06 29.24
N ASN A 488 -14.47 -22.79 30.56
CA ASN A 488 -14.97 -23.75 31.54
C ASN A 488 -16.14 -23.11 32.30
N LYS A 489 -17.26 -23.82 32.44
CA LYS A 489 -18.46 -23.31 33.14
C LYS A 489 -18.13 -23.08 34.62
N ASN A 490 -18.63 -21.97 35.19
CA ASN A 490 -18.47 -21.56 36.59
C ASN A 490 -17.10 -20.94 36.97
N LEU A 491 -16.34 -20.39 36.06
CA LEU A 491 -15.14 -19.60 36.40
C LEU A 491 -15.51 -18.28 37.09
N LEU A 492 -16.54 -17.60 36.60
CA LEU A 492 -16.93 -16.28 37.08
C LEU A 492 -17.75 -16.32 38.39
N PRO A 493 -17.64 -15.27 39.22
CA PRO A 493 -18.47 -15.11 40.39
C PRO A 493 -19.98 -15.17 40.06
N LYS A 494 -20.77 -15.84 40.92
CA LYS A 494 -22.24 -15.94 40.77
C LYS A 494 -22.97 -14.64 41.11
N LYS A 495 -22.37 -13.76 41.91
CA LYS A 495 -22.90 -12.46 42.31
C LYS A 495 -22.14 -11.34 41.57
N GLU A 496 -22.71 -10.17 41.53
CA GLU A 496 -22.02 -8.97 41.04
C GLU A 496 -20.81 -8.67 41.91
N GLU A 497 -19.63 -8.68 41.32
CA GLU A 497 -18.35 -8.44 41.98
C GLU A 497 -17.42 -7.59 41.14
N GLN A 498 -16.59 -6.82 41.80
CA GLN A 498 -15.49 -6.12 41.16
C GLN A 498 -14.38 -7.12 40.87
N ILE A 499 -13.89 -7.12 39.65
CA ILE A 499 -12.76 -7.97 39.24
C ILE A 499 -11.73 -7.18 38.45
N THR A 500 -10.50 -7.67 38.49
CA THR A 500 -9.41 -7.23 37.62
C THR A 500 -8.96 -8.39 36.76
N ILE A 501 -8.99 -8.24 35.44
CA ILE A 501 -8.44 -9.21 34.49
C ILE A 501 -6.92 -9.18 34.58
N VAL A 502 -6.31 -10.34 34.73
CA VAL A 502 -4.86 -10.56 34.87
C VAL A 502 -4.28 -11.10 33.58
N SER A 503 -5.01 -11.99 32.88
CA SER A 503 -4.62 -12.59 31.60
C SER A 503 -5.86 -12.95 30.78
N GLY A 504 -6.53 -11.96 30.19
CA GLY A 504 -7.71 -12.18 29.34
C GLY A 504 -7.33 -12.28 27.87
N HIS A 505 -7.81 -13.29 27.17
CA HIS A 505 -7.66 -13.39 25.72
C HIS A 505 -8.73 -12.51 25.04
N LEU A 506 -8.28 -11.47 24.35
CA LEU A 506 -9.14 -10.55 23.60
C LEU A 506 -9.47 -11.18 22.26
N ALA A 507 -10.70 -11.60 22.04
CA ALA A 507 -11.14 -12.32 20.87
C ALA A 507 -12.33 -11.64 20.18
N SER A 508 -12.54 -11.91 18.91
CA SER A 508 -13.75 -11.50 18.19
C SER A 508 -14.74 -12.66 18.04
N TYR A 509 -16.02 -12.34 17.99
CA TYR A 509 -17.06 -13.31 17.65
C TYR A 509 -18.28 -12.60 17.05
N LYS A 510 -18.64 -12.98 15.80
CA LYS A 510 -19.78 -12.40 15.06
C LYS A 510 -19.76 -10.87 15.07
N GLY A 511 -18.59 -10.28 14.76
CA GLY A 511 -18.42 -8.84 14.66
C GLY A 511 -18.41 -8.07 15.98
N ASN A 512 -18.19 -8.75 17.13
CA ASN A 512 -18.07 -8.11 18.43
C ASN A 512 -16.82 -8.60 19.15
N MET A 513 -16.10 -7.69 19.81
CA MET A 513 -15.00 -8.05 20.70
C MET A 513 -15.55 -8.64 22.00
N GLN A 514 -14.84 -9.65 22.52
CA GLN A 514 -15.10 -10.32 23.79
C GLN A 514 -13.80 -10.73 24.48
N ILE A 515 -13.86 -11.04 25.77
CA ILE A 515 -12.72 -11.60 26.50
C ILE A 515 -13.01 -13.05 26.81
N ILE A 516 -12.04 -13.92 26.51
CA ILE A 516 -12.10 -15.33 26.89
C ILE A 516 -11.23 -15.53 28.13
N LEU A 517 -11.83 -16.17 29.16
CA LEU A 517 -11.14 -16.64 30.35
C LEU A 517 -11.08 -18.14 30.33
N TYR A 518 -9.91 -18.70 30.57
CA TYR A 518 -9.63 -20.13 30.49
C TYR A 518 -9.52 -20.79 31.85
N GLN A 519 -9.04 -20.05 32.86
CA GLN A 519 -8.73 -20.56 34.18
C GLN A 519 -9.02 -19.54 35.28
N PRO A 520 -9.19 -19.96 36.55
CA PRO A 520 -9.53 -19.06 37.65
C PRO A 520 -8.51 -17.96 37.93
N THR A 521 -7.25 -18.19 37.57
CA THR A 521 -6.15 -17.22 37.73
C THR A 521 -6.15 -16.10 36.70
N ASP A 522 -7.01 -16.17 35.67
CA ASP A 522 -7.10 -15.13 34.64
C ASP A 522 -7.70 -13.83 35.16
N PHE A 523 -8.30 -13.83 36.36
CA PHE A 523 -8.80 -12.64 37.02
C PHE A 523 -8.61 -12.71 38.54
N LYS A 524 -8.71 -11.57 39.18
CA LYS A 524 -8.72 -11.43 40.64
C LYS A 524 -10.02 -10.73 41.06
N ILE A 525 -10.57 -11.11 42.22
CA ILE A 525 -11.67 -10.39 42.87
C ILE A 525 -11.09 -9.14 43.51
N GLY A 526 -11.77 -8.01 43.33
CA GLY A 526 -11.30 -6.69 43.76
C GLY A 526 -10.41 -5.98 42.76
N TYR A 527 -9.98 -4.80 43.12
CA TYR A 527 -9.12 -3.92 42.29
C TYR A 527 -7.68 -3.92 42.78
#